data_86b31f690a4e56ebfeeed93f95de67ba
#
_entry.id   86b31f690a4e56ebfeeed93f95de67ba
#
_cell.length_a   1.000
_cell.length_b   1.000
_cell.length_c   1.000
_cell.angle_alpha   90.00
_cell.angle_beta   90.00
_cell.angle_gamma   90.00
#
_symmetry.space_group_name_H-M   'P 1'
#
loop_
_entity.id
_entity.type
_entity.pdbx_description
1 polymer ?
#
loop_
_entity_poly.entity_id
_entity_poly.type
_entity_poly.pdbx_seq_one_letter_code
_entity_poly.pdbx_strand_id
1 'polypeptide(L)'
;GELVNDKLLEVAKIEKLNSGWINGLGAISDIEIGYWDIEKKIYIKKYFDEDYELLSLIGNISLVNNESFIHTHISFSNTEFKVFGGHMFDAKVIAAAEFCIFTSNYHLHRKLNCDIGLSLWDI
;
A
#
# COMPACT_ATOMS: atom_id res chain seq x y z
N GLY A 1 -9.30 -10.47 9.87
CA GLY A 1 -9.56 -9.18 10.47
C GLY A 1 -8.34 -8.28 10.64
N GLU A 2 -7.16 -8.70 10.18
CA GLU A 2 -5.93 -7.90 10.24
C GLU A 2 -5.92 -6.83 9.13
N LEU A 3 -5.30 -5.69 9.43
CA LEU A 3 -5.09 -4.62 8.46
C LEU A 3 -3.86 -4.93 7.60
N VAL A 4 -4.00 -4.79 6.29
CA VAL A 4 -2.99 -5.22 5.31
C VAL A 4 -1.69 -4.42 5.45
N ASN A 5 -1.77 -3.08 5.36
CA ASN A 5 -0.57 -2.24 5.44
C ASN A 5 0.10 -2.31 6.82
N ASP A 6 -0.69 -2.38 7.90
CA ASP A 6 -0.14 -2.54 9.25
C ASP A 6 0.66 -3.83 9.37
N LYS A 7 0.14 -4.95 8.84
CA LYS A 7 0.85 -6.23 8.86
C LYS A 7 2.08 -6.27 7.97
N LEU A 8 2.01 -5.71 6.78
CA LEU A 8 3.18 -5.57 5.91
C LEU A 8 4.28 -4.73 6.56
N LEU A 9 3.89 -3.63 7.23
CA LEU A 9 4.83 -2.78 7.98
C LEU A 9 5.44 -3.52 9.18
N GLU A 10 4.63 -4.29 9.92
CA GLU A 10 5.10 -5.13 11.03
C GLU A 10 6.18 -6.11 10.55
N VAL A 11 5.91 -6.84 9.45
CA VAL A 11 6.87 -7.78 8.86
C VAL A 11 8.15 -7.05 8.42
N ALA A 12 8.02 -5.90 7.73
CA ALA A 12 9.16 -5.12 7.29
C ALA A 12 10.06 -4.68 8.46
N LYS A 13 9.47 -4.31 9.59
CA LYS A 13 10.21 -3.92 10.81
C LYS A 13 10.88 -5.12 11.48
N ILE A 14 10.17 -6.24 11.66
CA ILE A 14 10.71 -7.46 12.29
C ILE A 14 11.89 -8.00 11.49
N GLU A 15 11.75 -8.08 10.17
CA GLU A 15 12.77 -8.58 9.25
C GLU A 15 13.84 -7.53 8.89
N LYS A 16 13.71 -6.30 9.39
CA LYS A 16 14.62 -5.16 9.14
C LYS A 16 14.82 -4.90 7.65
N LEU A 17 13.73 -4.88 6.90
CA LEU A 17 13.76 -4.66 5.45
C LEU A 17 13.96 -3.18 5.14
N ASN A 18 14.98 -2.88 4.32
CA ASN A 18 15.34 -1.53 3.90
C ASN A 18 14.79 -1.19 2.51
N SER A 19 14.48 -2.21 1.74
CA SER A 19 13.85 -2.10 0.42
C SER A 19 13.18 -3.40 0.04
N GLY A 20 12.21 -3.34 -0.84
CA GLY A 20 11.52 -4.52 -1.34
C GLY A 20 10.36 -4.17 -2.26
N TRP A 21 9.88 -5.19 -2.96
CA TRP A 21 8.72 -5.14 -3.80
C TRP A 21 7.67 -6.12 -3.28
N ILE A 22 6.40 -5.71 -3.28
CA ILE A 22 5.29 -6.49 -2.71
C ILE A 22 4.26 -6.74 -3.79
N ASN A 23 3.85 -8.00 -3.91
CA ASN A 23 2.69 -8.41 -4.70
C ASN A 23 1.74 -9.20 -3.82
N GLY A 24 0.43 -9.04 -4.03
CA GLY A 24 -0.55 -9.79 -3.26
C GLY A 24 -1.92 -9.84 -3.90
N LEU A 25 -2.72 -10.75 -3.36
CA LEU A 25 -4.13 -10.96 -3.71
C LEU A 25 -4.88 -11.49 -2.49
N GLY A 26 -6.20 -11.55 -2.55
CA GLY A 26 -7.01 -12.08 -1.45
C GLY A 26 -8.42 -11.55 -1.43
N ALA A 27 -9.06 -11.58 -0.25
CA ALA A 27 -10.38 -11.03 -0.01
C ALA A 27 -10.32 -10.00 1.12
N ILE A 28 -10.87 -8.82 0.89
CA ILE A 28 -10.75 -7.66 1.76
C ILE A 28 -12.09 -6.91 1.92
N SER A 29 -12.19 -6.16 3.01
CA SER A 29 -13.26 -5.18 3.27
C SER A 29 -12.70 -3.92 3.93
N ASP A 30 -13.56 -3.01 4.29
CA ASP A 30 -13.18 -1.78 5.02
C ASP A 30 -11.98 -1.08 4.36
N ILE A 31 -12.09 -0.81 3.06
CA ILE A 31 -11.00 -0.33 2.22
C ILE A 31 -11.01 1.20 2.17
N GLU A 32 -9.89 1.82 2.48
CA GLU A 32 -9.67 3.26 2.26
C GLU A 32 -8.61 3.43 1.18
N ILE A 33 -9.00 4.07 0.06
CA ILE A 33 -8.09 4.41 -1.04
C ILE A 33 -8.08 5.91 -1.30
N GLY A 34 -7.07 6.36 -2.02
CA GLY A 34 -6.91 7.77 -2.40
C GLY A 34 -6.40 7.96 -3.81
N TYR A 35 -6.67 9.17 -4.30
CA TYR A 35 -6.09 9.74 -5.49
C TYR A 35 -5.36 11.01 -5.11
N TRP A 36 -4.07 11.13 -5.46
CA TRP A 36 -3.30 12.33 -5.16
C TRP A 36 -3.65 13.46 -6.12
N ASP A 37 -4.25 14.54 -5.60
CA ASP A 37 -4.46 15.78 -6.34
C ASP A 37 -3.17 16.61 -6.24
N ILE A 38 -2.41 16.64 -7.32
CA ILE A 38 -1.09 17.29 -7.36
C ILE A 38 -1.18 18.82 -7.24
N GLU A 39 -2.27 19.43 -7.71
CA GLU A 39 -2.47 20.88 -7.63
C GLU A 39 -2.79 21.32 -6.22
N LYS A 40 -3.69 20.60 -5.55
CA LYS A 40 -4.10 20.89 -4.17
C LYS A 40 -3.18 20.29 -3.12
N LYS A 41 -2.31 19.34 -3.51
CA LYS A 41 -1.41 18.57 -2.64
C LYS A 41 -2.17 17.88 -1.50
N ILE A 42 -3.28 17.24 -1.83
CA ILE A 42 -4.11 16.45 -0.92
C ILE A 42 -4.53 15.13 -1.57
N TYR A 43 -4.84 14.13 -0.73
CA TYR A 43 -5.54 12.93 -1.20
C TYR A 43 -7.04 13.17 -1.26
N ILE A 44 -7.64 12.86 -2.42
CA ILE A 44 -9.09 12.65 -2.54
C ILE A 44 -9.31 11.20 -2.11
N LYS A 45 -10.03 11.00 -1.01
CA LYS A 45 -10.20 9.69 -0.39
C LYS A 45 -11.58 9.12 -0.67
N LYS A 46 -11.64 7.78 -0.74
CA LYS A 46 -12.87 7.02 -0.81
C LYS A 46 -12.80 5.78 0.06
N TYR A 47 -13.89 5.51 0.77
CA TYR A 47 -14.06 4.35 1.63
C TYR A 47 -15.06 3.37 1.02
N PHE A 48 -14.77 2.06 1.16
CA PHE A 48 -15.58 0.96 0.67
C PHE A 48 -15.76 -0.04 1.82
N ASP A 49 -17.00 -0.27 2.24
CA ASP A 49 -17.35 -1.03 3.45
C ASP A 49 -17.94 -2.43 3.17
N GLU A 50 -18.07 -2.81 1.90
CA GLU A 50 -18.51 -4.15 1.51
C GLU A 50 -17.33 -5.12 1.37
N ASP A 51 -17.64 -6.37 1.04
CA ASP A 51 -16.63 -7.40 0.75
C ASP A 51 -16.20 -7.33 -0.73
N TYR A 52 -14.89 -7.46 -0.95
CA TYR A 52 -14.27 -7.35 -2.28
C TYR A 52 -13.20 -8.41 -2.49
N GLU A 53 -13.04 -8.83 -3.75
CA GLU A 53 -11.86 -9.57 -4.18
C GLU A 53 -10.71 -8.58 -4.40
N LEU A 54 -9.61 -8.76 -3.66
CA LEU A 54 -8.35 -8.08 -3.93
C LEU A 54 -7.69 -8.73 -5.14
N LEU A 55 -7.79 -8.11 -6.30
CA LEU A 55 -7.26 -8.64 -7.56
C LEU A 55 -5.74 -8.52 -7.62
N SER A 56 -5.21 -7.41 -7.15
CA SER A 56 -3.79 -7.13 -7.11
C SER A 56 -3.47 -6.07 -6.08
N LEU A 57 -2.52 -6.35 -5.22
CA LEU A 57 -1.76 -5.35 -4.48
C LEU A 57 -0.36 -5.30 -5.08
N ILE A 58 0.08 -4.10 -5.42
CA ILE A 58 1.46 -3.83 -5.84
C ILE A 58 2.01 -2.74 -4.92
N GLY A 59 3.19 -3.00 -4.37
CA GLY A 59 3.78 -2.04 -3.46
C GLY A 59 5.29 -2.16 -3.33
N ASN A 60 5.84 -1.28 -2.52
CA ASN A 60 7.27 -1.31 -2.23
C ASN A 60 7.54 -0.95 -0.76
N ILE A 61 8.71 -1.38 -0.32
CA ILE A 61 9.28 -1.05 0.98
C ILE A 61 10.43 -0.09 0.75
N SER A 62 10.47 0.96 1.56
CA SER A 62 11.54 1.95 1.56
C SER A 62 11.73 2.51 2.96
N LEU A 63 12.60 3.48 3.12
CA LEU A 63 12.91 4.12 4.40
C LEU A 63 12.49 5.60 4.36
N VAL A 64 11.79 6.01 5.41
CA VAL A 64 11.53 7.43 5.72
C VAL A 64 12.15 7.70 7.08
N ASN A 65 13.11 8.62 7.18
CA ASN A 65 13.85 8.90 8.41
C ASN A 65 14.44 7.62 9.07
N ASN A 66 15.00 6.72 8.25
CA ASN A 66 15.56 5.41 8.65
C ASN A 66 14.52 4.42 9.23
N GLU A 67 13.24 4.65 9.09
CA GLU A 67 12.18 3.72 9.46
C GLU A 67 11.51 3.12 8.23
N SER A 68 11.13 1.84 8.31
CA SER A 68 10.42 1.15 7.24
C SER A 68 9.13 1.88 6.87
N PHE A 69 8.92 2.04 5.60
CA PHE A 69 7.73 2.66 5.02
C PHE A 69 7.16 1.76 3.93
N ILE A 70 5.83 1.56 3.94
CA ILE A 70 5.11 0.76 2.97
C ILE A 70 4.31 1.69 2.06
N HIS A 71 4.47 1.52 0.75
CA HIS A 71 3.69 2.21 -0.26
C HIS A 71 2.98 1.18 -1.14
N THR A 72 1.66 1.19 -1.14
CA THR A 72 0.85 0.21 -1.84
C THR A 72 -0.24 0.86 -2.68
N HIS A 73 -0.47 0.29 -3.84
CA HIS A 73 -1.65 0.51 -4.67
C HIS A 73 -2.41 -0.80 -4.82
N ILE A 74 -3.72 -0.72 -4.95
CA ILE A 74 -4.58 -1.90 -5.11
C ILE A 74 -5.57 -1.75 -6.26
N SER A 75 -5.97 -2.88 -6.82
CA SER A 75 -7.20 -3.03 -7.59
C SER A 75 -8.05 -4.13 -6.97
N PHE A 76 -9.36 -3.92 -6.90
CA PHE A 76 -10.30 -4.85 -6.26
C PHE A 76 -11.64 -4.79 -6.97
N SER A 77 -12.43 -5.87 -6.87
CA SER A 77 -13.71 -5.96 -7.55
C SER A 77 -14.84 -6.38 -6.61
N ASN A 78 -16.04 -5.90 -6.94
CA ASN A 78 -17.26 -6.27 -6.26
C ASN A 78 -17.94 -7.49 -6.92
N THR A 79 -19.12 -7.87 -6.40
CA THR A 79 -19.94 -9.00 -6.91
C THR A 79 -20.46 -8.82 -8.33
N GLU A 80 -20.47 -7.60 -8.86
CA GLU A 80 -20.81 -7.29 -10.26
C GLU A 80 -19.58 -7.26 -11.17
N PHE A 81 -18.40 -7.65 -10.64
CA PHE A 81 -17.10 -7.62 -11.34
C PHE A 81 -16.64 -6.22 -11.78
N LYS A 82 -17.19 -5.18 -11.14
CA LYS A 82 -16.69 -3.81 -11.31
C LYS A 82 -15.40 -3.65 -10.54
N VAL A 83 -14.40 -3.09 -11.19
CA VAL A 83 -13.06 -2.89 -10.64
C VAL A 83 -12.88 -1.45 -10.20
N PHE A 84 -12.36 -1.31 -8.98
CA PHE A 84 -11.93 -0.04 -8.39
C PHE A 84 -10.45 -0.14 -8.03
N GLY A 85 -9.81 0.98 -7.78
CA GLY A 85 -8.42 0.97 -7.35
C GLY A 85 -7.88 2.35 -7.05
N GLY A 86 -6.70 2.37 -6.44
CA GLY A 86 -6.01 3.59 -6.07
C GLY A 86 -4.86 3.34 -5.10
N HIS A 87 -4.32 4.43 -4.58
CA HIS A 87 -3.39 4.40 -3.46
C HIS A 87 -4.10 3.85 -2.23
N MET A 88 -3.56 2.81 -1.61
CA MET A 88 -4.18 2.19 -0.43
C MET A 88 -3.67 2.81 0.86
N PHE A 89 -4.59 3.32 1.68
CA PHE A 89 -4.26 3.68 3.06
C PHE A 89 -4.28 2.44 3.94
N ASP A 90 -5.38 1.71 3.93
CA ASP A 90 -5.45 0.36 4.47
C ASP A 90 -6.69 -0.40 3.97
N ALA A 91 -6.73 -1.69 4.28
CA ALA A 91 -7.84 -2.60 4.02
C ALA A 91 -7.79 -3.74 5.04
N LYS A 92 -8.96 -4.29 5.36
CA LYS A 92 -9.08 -5.40 6.30
C LYS A 92 -9.21 -6.73 5.58
N VAL A 93 -8.42 -7.72 5.97
CA VAL A 93 -8.55 -9.09 5.46
C VAL A 93 -9.79 -9.76 6.04
N ILE A 94 -10.66 -10.32 5.18
CA ILE A 94 -11.90 -10.97 5.62
C ILE A 94 -11.85 -12.50 5.57
N ALA A 95 -11.21 -13.08 4.58
CA ALA A 95 -11.05 -14.54 4.48
C ALA A 95 -9.58 -14.91 4.54
N ALA A 96 -8.87 -14.65 3.46
CA ALA A 96 -7.42 -14.84 3.35
C ALA A 96 -6.83 -13.80 2.40
N ALA A 97 -5.58 -13.46 2.63
CA ALA A 97 -4.77 -12.69 1.68
C ALA A 97 -3.35 -13.25 1.68
N GLU A 98 -2.75 -13.27 0.51
CA GLU A 98 -1.44 -13.83 0.25
C GLU A 98 -0.54 -12.77 -0.33
N PHE A 99 0.63 -12.57 0.26
CA PHE A 99 1.60 -11.56 -0.17
C PHE A 99 2.98 -12.17 -0.34
N CYS A 100 3.63 -11.86 -1.47
CA CYS A 100 5.05 -12.11 -1.68
C CYS A 100 5.83 -10.82 -1.53
N ILE A 101 6.92 -10.86 -0.79
CA ILE A 101 7.86 -9.74 -0.63
C ILE A 101 9.21 -10.16 -1.21
N PHE A 102 9.65 -9.43 -2.25
CA PHE A 102 10.97 -9.58 -2.84
C PHE A 102 11.88 -8.50 -2.23
N THR A 103 12.92 -8.91 -1.56
CA THR A 103 13.76 -8.02 -0.76
C THR A 103 15.11 -7.74 -1.42
N SER A 104 15.75 -6.66 -1.02
CA SER A 104 17.09 -6.27 -1.42
C SER A 104 17.85 -5.74 -0.21
N ASN A 105 19.17 -5.78 -0.26
CA ASN A 105 20.05 -5.16 0.75
C ASN A 105 20.26 -3.66 0.53
N TYR A 106 19.67 -3.10 -0.52
CA TYR A 106 19.77 -1.68 -0.81
C TYR A 106 18.98 -0.87 0.22
N HIS A 107 19.55 0.22 0.70
CA HIS A 107 18.88 1.16 1.59
C HIS A 107 18.16 2.21 0.75
N LEU A 108 16.90 1.97 0.44
CA LEU A 108 16.09 2.83 -0.40
C LEU A 108 15.43 3.91 0.44
N HIS A 109 16.00 5.09 0.45
CA HIS A 109 15.48 6.24 1.19
C HIS A 109 14.47 7.04 0.38
N ARG A 110 13.54 7.68 1.10
CA ARG A 110 12.62 8.68 0.55
C ARG A 110 12.97 10.06 1.06
N LYS A 111 12.71 11.05 0.20
CA LYS A 111 12.88 12.47 0.49
C LYS A 111 11.65 13.26 0.06
N LEU A 112 11.23 14.22 0.88
CA LEU A 112 10.13 15.11 0.54
C LEU A 112 10.47 15.94 -0.70
N ASN A 113 9.61 15.84 -1.71
CA ASN A 113 9.60 16.74 -2.87
C ASN A 113 8.52 17.79 -2.66
N CYS A 114 8.92 19.04 -2.41
CA CYS A 114 7.99 20.13 -2.08
C CYS A 114 7.10 20.55 -3.27
N ASP A 115 7.56 20.34 -4.50
CA ASP A 115 6.77 20.67 -5.70
C ASP A 115 5.60 19.71 -5.88
N ILE A 116 5.82 18.43 -5.59
CA ILE A 116 4.81 17.37 -5.68
C ILE A 116 4.04 17.22 -4.36
N GLY A 117 4.67 17.49 -3.22
CA GLY A 117 4.09 17.36 -1.88
C GLY A 117 4.14 15.94 -1.31
N LEU A 118 4.94 15.05 -1.90
CA LEU A 118 5.10 13.66 -1.48
C LEU A 118 6.57 13.31 -1.23
N SER A 119 6.79 12.32 -0.36
CA SER A 119 8.11 11.71 -0.18
C SER A 119 8.37 10.70 -1.28
N LEU A 120 9.31 11.00 -2.16
CA LEU A 120 9.69 10.19 -3.31
C LEU A 120 11.00 9.44 -3.05
N TRP A 121 11.27 8.39 -3.82
CA TRP A 121 12.58 7.73 -3.79
C TRP A 121 13.70 8.73 -4.06
N ASP A 122 14.69 8.73 -3.20
CA ASP A 122 15.91 9.55 -3.33
C ASP A 122 17.00 8.70 -4.01
N ILE A 123 16.97 8.71 -5.33
CA ILE A 123 17.85 7.94 -6.22
C ILE A 123 18.56 8.81 -7.22
#